data_8896854438de70c6941b18d04beb8770
#
_entry.id   8896854438de70c6941b18d04beb8770
#
_cell.length_a   1.000
_cell.length_b   1.000
_cell.length_c   1.000
_cell.angle_alpha   90.00
_cell.angle_beta   90.00
_cell.angle_gamma   90.00
#
_symmetry.space_group_name_H-M   'P 1'
#
loop_
_entity.id
_entity.type
_entity.pdbx_description
1 polymer ?
#
loop_
_entity_poly.entity_id
_entity_poly.type
_entity_poly.pdbx_seq_one_letter_code
_entity_poly.pdbx_strand_id
1 'polypeptide(L)'
;SQGEDKYEGYFKSGYPEGEGVYTFKNGDVFTGTFSRGIFHGKGSLKKVGVEGIDSLLEGYWYKGIFHPITKDYELISCSPKISKFEITRQILNPNQTPTITIRTKRKNANSYIGNPRTHLLMGNYTETQVYDTPETASIIFVGVKFPFRLECENGLMIDYVFQINETGNWEIEVVIDFK
;
A
#
# COMPACT_ATOMS: atom_id res chain seq x y z
N SER A 1 14.04 -29.12 18.33
CA SER A 1 13.60 -29.69 17.04
C SER A 1 13.19 -28.51 16.14
N GLN A 2 13.86 -28.36 15.01
CA GLN A 2 13.42 -27.40 13.99
C GLN A 2 12.12 -27.96 13.39
N GLY A 3 11.02 -27.21 13.50
CA GLY A 3 9.75 -27.51 12.88
C GLY A 3 9.83 -27.42 11.35
N GLU A 4 8.78 -27.91 10.68
CA GLU A 4 8.57 -27.70 9.25
C GLU A 4 7.69 -26.44 9.04
N ASP A 5 7.79 -25.81 7.89
CA ASP A 5 6.87 -24.75 7.48
C ASP A 5 5.45 -25.37 7.35
N LYS A 6 4.45 -24.70 7.90
CA LYS A 6 3.06 -25.17 7.89
C LYS A 6 2.12 -24.05 7.45
N TYR A 7 1.18 -24.39 6.57
CA TYR A 7 0.09 -23.50 6.18
C TYR A 7 -1.26 -24.08 6.54
N GLU A 8 -2.12 -23.27 7.13
CA GLU A 8 -3.52 -23.57 7.42
C GLU A 8 -4.39 -22.48 6.80
N GLY A 9 -5.19 -22.83 5.79
CA GLY A 9 -6.05 -21.91 5.08
C GLY A 9 -6.56 -22.46 3.77
N TYR A 10 -7.13 -21.57 2.96
CA TYR A 10 -7.68 -21.92 1.65
C TYR A 10 -6.58 -22.02 0.59
N PHE A 11 -6.70 -23.01 -0.30
CA PHE A 11 -5.83 -23.19 -1.48
C PHE A 11 -6.62 -22.97 -2.77
N LYS A 12 -6.00 -22.25 -3.70
CA LYS A 12 -6.50 -22.09 -5.08
C LYS A 12 -5.38 -22.44 -6.07
N SER A 13 -5.67 -23.37 -6.98
CA SER A 13 -4.68 -23.81 -8.00
C SER A 13 -3.34 -24.26 -7.39
N GLY A 14 -3.36 -24.89 -6.20
CA GLY A 14 -2.16 -25.38 -5.52
C GLY A 14 -1.39 -24.35 -4.71
N TYR A 15 -1.87 -23.13 -4.61
CA TYR A 15 -1.25 -22.05 -3.83
C TYR A 15 -2.15 -21.56 -2.69
N PRO A 16 -1.58 -21.16 -1.54
CA PRO A 16 -2.29 -20.40 -0.53
C PRO A 16 -3.02 -19.19 -1.11
N GLU A 17 -4.29 -19.02 -0.81
CA GLU A 17 -5.14 -17.94 -1.31
C GLU A 17 -6.16 -17.54 -0.22
N GLY A 18 -6.50 -16.22 -0.14
CA GLY A 18 -7.42 -15.73 0.87
C GLY A 18 -6.82 -15.76 2.28
N GLU A 19 -7.65 -15.81 3.31
CA GLU A 19 -7.20 -15.80 4.70
C GLU A 19 -6.56 -17.13 5.11
N GLY A 20 -5.49 -17.06 5.92
CA GLY A 20 -4.78 -18.22 6.41
C GLY A 20 -3.72 -17.90 7.46
N VAL A 21 -3.12 -18.96 7.98
CA VAL A 21 -2.03 -18.91 8.95
C VAL A 21 -0.83 -19.66 8.38
N TYR A 22 0.32 -19.01 8.39
CA TYR A 22 1.59 -19.62 7.99
C TYR A 22 2.55 -19.64 9.16
N THR A 23 2.95 -20.82 9.56
CA THR A 23 3.94 -21.03 10.62
C THR A 23 5.28 -21.38 9.97
N PHE A 24 6.27 -20.55 10.19
CA PHE A 24 7.63 -20.78 9.69
C PHE A 24 8.35 -21.80 10.59
N LYS A 25 9.31 -22.51 10.02
CA LYS A 25 10.14 -23.49 10.76
C LYS A 25 10.90 -22.89 11.96
N ASN A 26 11.16 -21.57 11.96
CA ASN A 26 11.77 -20.86 13.07
C ASN A 26 10.78 -20.46 14.18
N GLY A 27 9.50 -20.79 14.01
CA GLY A 27 8.43 -20.47 14.95
C GLY A 27 7.72 -19.14 14.72
N ASP A 28 8.16 -18.32 13.75
CA ASP A 28 7.41 -17.13 13.35
C ASP A 28 6.04 -17.52 12.82
N VAL A 29 5.03 -16.68 13.04
CA VAL A 29 3.65 -16.96 12.60
C VAL A 29 3.10 -15.75 11.86
N PHE A 30 2.74 -15.94 10.60
CA PHE A 30 1.96 -14.97 9.84
C PHE A 30 0.49 -15.36 9.85
N THR A 31 -0.38 -14.43 10.22
CA THR A 31 -1.83 -14.56 10.12
C THR A 31 -2.38 -13.43 9.25
N GLY A 32 -3.05 -13.75 8.16
CA GLY A 32 -3.58 -12.74 7.26
C GLY A 32 -3.95 -13.28 5.89
N THR A 33 -3.98 -12.38 4.90
CA THR A 33 -4.42 -12.70 3.54
C THR A 33 -3.24 -13.11 2.67
N PHE A 34 -3.48 -14.09 1.79
CA PHE A 34 -2.54 -14.60 0.81
C PHE A 34 -3.08 -14.41 -0.61
N SER A 35 -2.19 -14.17 -1.54
CA SER A 35 -2.49 -14.24 -2.96
C SER A 35 -1.38 -14.99 -3.69
N ARG A 36 -1.74 -16.11 -4.32
CA ARG A 36 -0.80 -17.01 -5.01
C ARG A 36 0.42 -17.42 -4.16
N GLY A 37 0.18 -17.75 -2.90
CA GLY A 37 1.22 -18.16 -1.94
C GLY A 37 2.05 -17.04 -1.34
N ILE A 38 1.73 -15.77 -1.61
CA ILE A 38 2.46 -14.60 -1.13
C ILE A 38 1.58 -13.82 -0.16
N PHE A 39 2.15 -13.28 0.91
CA PHE A 39 1.43 -12.38 1.82
C PHE A 39 0.91 -11.16 1.05
N HIS A 40 -0.39 -10.93 1.14
CA HIS A 40 -1.06 -9.86 0.42
C HIS A 40 -2.32 -9.43 1.20
N GLY A 41 -2.52 -8.12 1.39
CA GLY A 41 -3.63 -7.63 2.20
C GLY A 41 -3.27 -7.44 3.67
N LYS A 42 -4.29 -7.29 4.51
CA LYS A 42 -4.09 -7.13 5.97
C LYS A 42 -3.55 -8.41 6.59
N GLY A 43 -2.65 -8.25 7.54
CA GLY A 43 -2.09 -9.37 8.27
C GLY A 43 -1.14 -8.95 9.39
N SER A 44 -0.81 -9.92 10.21
CA SER A 44 0.14 -9.79 11.31
C SER A 44 1.22 -10.86 11.22
N LEU A 45 2.45 -10.46 11.46
CA LEU A 45 3.60 -11.36 11.59
C LEU A 45 4.13 -11.30 13.02
N LYS A 46 3.92 -12.37 13.78
CA LYS A 46 4.57 -12.59 15.06
C LYS A 46 5.93 -13.23 14.82
N LYS A 47 6.98 -12.56 15.22
CA LYS A 47 8.36 -13.08 15.17
C LYS A 47 8.78 -13.57 16.55
N VAL A 48 9.32 -14.77 16.59
CA VAL A 48 9.92 -15.32 17.82
C VAL A 48 11.26 -14.62 18.04
N GLY A 49 11.33 -13.88 19.13
CA GLY A 49 12.54 -13.12 19.49
C GLY A 49 13.60 -13.97 20.19
N VAL A 50 14.82 -13.43 20.21
CA VAL A 50 15.89 -13.95 21.05
C VAL A 50 15.56 -13.64 22.52
N GLU A 51 15.81 -14.59 23.43
CA GLU A 51 15.51 -14.46 24.86
C GLU A 51 14.01 -14.30 25.22
N GLY A 52 13.10 -14.76 24.32
CA GLY A 52 11.65 -14.76 24.59
C GLY A 52 10.97 -13.39 24.40
N ILE A 53 11.65 -12.41 23.82
CA ILE A 53 11.03 -11.12 23.46
C ILE A 53 10.49 -11.20 22.05
N ASP A 54 9.21 -11.58 21.92
CA ASP A 54 8.51 -11.63 20.64
C ASP A 54 8.22 -10.22 20.09
N SER A 55 8.23 -10.07 18.79
CA SER A 55 7.80 -8.84 18.11
C SER A 55 6.60 -9.11 17.22
N LEU A 56 5.69 -8.14 17.13
CA LEU A 56 4.48 -8.20 16.31
C LEU A 56 4.50 -7.09 15.27
N LEU A 57 4.38 -7.45 14.00
CA LEU A 57 4.23 -6.53 12.87
C LEU A 57 2.79 -6.62 12.38
N GLU A 58 2.00 -5.58 12.59
CA GLU A 58 0.63 -5.47 12.08
C GLU A 58 0.55 -4.41 10.99
N GLY A 59 -0.04 -4.78 9.84
CA GLY A 59 -0.11 -3.85 8.73
C GLY A 59 -0.71 -4.44 7.47
N TYR A 60 -0.41 -3.77 6.36
CA TYR A 60 -0.75 -4.23 5.03
C TYR A 60 0.49 -4.86 4.36
N TRP A 61 0.30 -6.02 3.78
CA TRP A 61 1.34 -6.75 3.05
C TRP A 61 1.06 -6.67 1.56
N TYR A 62 2.00 -6.16 0.81
CA TYR A 62 1.88 -6.08 -0.63
C TYR A 62 3.01 -6.86 -1.31
N LYS A 63 2.67 -7.94 -2.01
CA LYS A 63 3.65 -8.87 -2.62
C LYS A 63 4.75 -9.30 -1.63
N GLY A 64 4.39 -9.61 -0.40
CA GLY A 64 5.32 -10.00 0.65
C GLY A 64 6.07 -8.84 1.32
N ILE A 65 5.89 -7.61 0.87
CA ILE A 65 6.50 -6.41 1.46
C ILE A 65 5.56 -5.86 2.52
N PHE A 66 6.10 -5.61 3.70
CA PHE A 66 5.36 -5.07 4.84
C PHE A 66 5.20 -3.55 4.73
N HIS A 67 3.97 -3.07 4.90
CA HIS A 67 3.61 -1.67 5.04
C HIS A 67 2.94 -1.49 6.41
N PRO A 68 3.60 -0.83 7.37
CA PRO A 68 3.06 -0.66 8.71
C PRO A 68 1.79 0.20 8.70
N ILE A 69 0.85 -0.13 9.57
CA ILE A 69 -0.19 0.81 9.97
C ILE A 69 0.48 1.80 10.92
N THR A 70 0.73 3.00 10.45
CA THR A 70 1.30 4.06 11.25
C THR A 70 0.20 5.01 11.71
N LYS A 71 0.46 5.81 12.76
CA LYS A 71 -0.46 6.90 13.09
C LYS A 71 -0.57 7.93 11.97
N ASP A 72 0.43 8.01 11.09
CA ASP A 72 0.53 9.02 10.05
C ASP A 72 -0.22 8.63 8.77
N TYR A 73 -0.17 7.35 8.36
CA TYR A 73 -0.87 6.86 7.18
C TYR A 73 -1.16 5.35 7.22
N GLU A 74 -2.10 4.91 6.39
CA GLU A 74 -2.45 3.50 6.17
C GLU A 74 -2.67 3.24 4.67
N LEU A 75 -2.06 2.19 4.12
CA LEU A 75 -2.47 1.58 2.85
C LEU A 75 -3.60 0.59 3.14
N ILE A 76 -4.81 0.84 2.61
CA ILE A 76 -6.01 0.06 2.92
C ILE A 76 -6.21 -1.07 1.93
N SER A 77 -5.98 -0.80 0.65
CA SER A 77 -6.01 -1.81 -0.41
C SER A 77 -5.08 -1.45 -1.55
N CYS A 78 -4.64 -2.44 -2.31
CA CYS A 78 -3.74 -2.25 -3.45
C CYS A 78 -3.88 -3.39 -4.45
N SER A 79 -4.11 -3.04 -5.71
CA SER A 79 -4.21 -4.01 -6.81
C SER A 79 -2.91 -4.79 -7.05
N PRO A 80 -2.97 -6.10 -7.36
CA PRO A 80 -1.79 -6.91 -7.69
C PRO A 80 -0.97 -6.42 -8.89
N LYS A 81 -1.56 -5.59 -9.76
CA LYS A 81 -0.86 -4.98 -10.91
C LYS A 81 0.05 -3.82 -10.53
N ILE A 82 -0.06 -3.29 -9.33
CA ILE A 82 0.87 -2.29 -8.83
C ILE A 82 2.16 -2.99 -8.41
N SER A 83 3.27 -2.61 -8.99
CA SER A 83 4.58 -3.19 -8.68
C SER A 83 5.32 -2.47 -7.56
N LYS A 84 4.99 -1.19 -7.35
CA LYS A 84 5.53 -0.37 -6.25
C LYS A 84 4.43 0.58 -5.79
N PHE A 85 4.27 0.70 -4.49
CA PHE A 85 3.47 1.71 -3.81
C PHE A 85 4.31 2.27 -2.66
N GLU A 86 4.59 3.55 -2.68
CA GLU A 86 5.42 4.22 -1.69
C GLU A 86 4.76 5.51 -1.25
N ILE A 87 4.70 5.73 0.06
CA ILE A 87 4.20 6.96 0.67
C ILE A 87 5.36 7.61 1.41
N THR A 88 5.65 8.85 1.07
CA THR A 88 6.67 9.66 1.72
C THR A 88 6.08 10.96 2.24
N ARG A 89 6.57 11.41 3.40
CA ARG A 89 6.18 12.67 4.02
C ARG A 89 7.33 13.65 3.95
N GLN A 90 7.04 14.86 3.52
CA GLN A 90 7.94 16.00 3.61
C GLN A 90 7.48 16.94 4.74
N ILE A 91 8.44 17.52 5.42
CA ILE A 91 8.14 18.48 6.50
C ILE A 91 7.46 19.71 5.88
N LEU A 92 6.31 20.09 6.45
CA LEU A 92 5.58 21.28 6.06
C LEU A 92 6.16 22.50 6.76
N ASN A 93 6.55 23.52 5.99
CA ASN A 93 6.93 24.81 6.55
C ASN A 93 5.69 25.55 7.12
N PRO A 94 5.83 26.39 8.15
CA PRO A 94 4.68 27.00 8.85
C PRO A 94 3.67 27.76 7.99
N ASN A 95 4.09 28.28 6.83
CA ASN A 95 3.23 29.05 5.91
C ASN A 95 2.90 28.29 4.61
N GLN A 96 3.19 27.00 4.56
CA GLN A 96 2.97 26.20 3.36
C GLN A 96 1.61 25.50 3.43
N THR A 97 0.88 25.53 2.32
CA THR A 97 -0.38 24.82 2.19
C THR A 97 -0.14 23.32 2.08
N PRO A 98 -0.82 22.49 2.89
CA PRO A 98 -0.68 21.03 2.80
C PRO A 98 -1.06 20.49 1.44
N THR A 99 -0.27 19.57 0.90
CA THR A 99 -0.49 18.93 -0.40
C THR A 99 -0.37 17.42 -0.33
N ILE A 100 -1.12 16.73 -1.21
CA ILE A 100 -0.90 15.32 -1.51
C ILE A 100 -0.62 15.22 -3.01
N THR A 101 0.55 14.74 -3.37
CA THR A 101 0.95 14.48 -4.76
C THR A 101 0.92 12.99 -5.04
N ILE A 102 0.13 12.56 -6.01
CA ILE A 102 0.09 11.18 -6.49
C ILE A 102 0.79 11.14 -7.84
N ARG A 103 1.85 10.33 -7.95
CA ARG A 103 2.59 10.09 -9.19
C ARG A 103 2.38 8.65 -9.63
N THR A 104 1.81 8.47 -10.79
CA THR A 104 1.58 7.15 -11.38
C THR A 104 2.45 6.99 -12.61
N LYS A 105 3.23 5.90 -12.68
CA LYS A 105 4.08 5.56 -13.82
C LYS A 105 4.01 4.09 -14.16
N ARG A 106 4.38 3.75 -15.39
CA ARG A 106 4.45 2.38 -15.90
C ARG A 106 5.85 1.83 -15.68
N LYS A 107 5.93 0.57 -15.25
CA LYS A 107 7.22 -0.13 -15.19
C LYS A 107 7.69 -0.46 -16.60
N ASN A 108 8.92 -0.11 -16.91
CA ASN A 108 9.59 -0.45 -18.17
C ASN A 108 8.90 0.02 -19.47
N ALA A 109 8.13 1.11 -19.43
CA ALA A 109 7.49 1.64 -20.62
C ALA A 109 7.47 3.18 -20.63
N ASN A 110 7.78 3.76 -21.79
CA ASN A 110 7.67 5.21 -22.05
C ASN A 110 6.28 5.54 -22.59
N SER A 111 5.22 4.91 -22.10
CA SER A 111 3.87 5.18 -22.55
C SER A 111 3.01 5.71 -21.42
N TYR A 112 2.28 6.78 -21.72
CA TYR A 112 1.32 7.40 -20.84
C TYR A 112 0.22 6.42 -20.39
N ILE A 113 -0.13 6.45 -19.13
CA ILE A 113 -1.16 5.58 -18.52
C ILE A 113 -2.42 6.33 -18.11
N GLY A 114 -2.44 7.65 -18.27
CA GLY A 114 -3.54 8.49 -17.79
C GLY A 114 -3.53 8.67 -16.26
N ASN A 115 -4.20 9.73 -15.83
CA ASN A 115 -4.44 9.94 -14.42
C ASN A 115 -5.48 8.94 -13.89
N PRO A 116 -5.31 8.41 -12.68
CA PRO A 116 -6.36 7.60 -12.06
C PRO A 116 -7.60 8.47 -11.80
N ARG A 117 -8.78 7.87 -11.89
CA ARG A 117 -9.98 8.47 -11.31
C ARG A 117 -9.85 8.42 -9.81
N THR A 118 -10.24 9.50 -9.15
CA THR A 118 -10.10 9.62 -7.70
C THR A 118 -11.47 9.85 -7.05
N HIS A 119 -11.75 9.07 -6.02
CA HIS A 119 -12.96 9.20 -5.20
C HIS A 119 -12.55 9.56 -3.78
N LEU A 120 -12.91 10.76 -3.35
CA LEU A 120 -12.67 11.21 -1.99
C LEU A 120 -13.64 10.51 -1.03
N LEU A 121 -13.10 9.72 -0.12
CA LEU A 121 -13.88 8.97 0.88
C LEU A 121 -13.92 9.68 2.23
N MET A 122 -12.90 10.49 2.55
CA MET A 122 -12.80 11.25 3.80
C MET A 122 -11.89 12.47 3.63
N GLY A 123 -12.17 13.54 4.36
CA GLY A 123 -11.39 14.78 4.31
C GLY A 123 -11.94 15.79 3.33
N ASN A 124 -11.12 16.73 2.93
CA ASN A 124 -11.43 17.77 1.96
C ASN A 124 -10.14 18.33 1.34
N TYR A 125 -10.26 19.05 0.24
CA TYR A 125 -9.19 19.82 -0.39
C TYR A 125 -9.78 21.06 -1.10
N THR A 126 -8.96 22.05 -1.41
CA THR A 126 -9.42 23.29 -2.04
C THR A 126 -9.33 23.25 -3.55
N GLU A 127 -8.32 22.57 -4.09
CA GLU A 127 -8.05 22.54 -5.52
C GLU A 127 -7.33 21.24 -5.91
N THR A 128 -7.47 20.86 -7.19
CA THR A 128 -6.72 19.75 -7.80
C THR A 128 -5.96 20.26 -9.01
N GLN A 129 -4.68 19.93 -9.08
CA GLN A 129 -3.81 20.26 -10.22
C GLN A 129 -3.35 18.95 -10.87
N VAL A 130 -3.36 18.93 -12.20
CA VAL A 130 -2.96 17.76 -12.99
C VAL A 130 -1.77 18.10 -13.85
N TYR A 131 -0.71 17.31 -13.76
CA TYR A 131 0.50 17.44 -14.55
C TYR A 131 0.86 16.10 -15.17
N ASP A 132 0.90 16.08 -16.49
CA ASP A 132 1.20 14.88 -17.25
C ASP A 132 2.47 15.06 -18.06
N THR A 133 3.32 14.06 -17.99
CA THR A 133 4.46 13.88 -18.89
C THR A 133 4.25 12.60 -19.70
N PRO A 134 5.03 12.34 -20.77
CA PRO A 134 4.93 11.07 -21.48
C PRO A 134 5.12 9.82 -20.60
N GLU A 135 5.78 9.95 -19.46
CA GLU A 135 6.17 8.83 -18.61
C GLU A 135 5.40 8.77 -17.28
N THR A 136 4.83 9.91 -16.85
CA THR A 136 4.23 10.03 -15.52
C THR A 136 2.95 10.84 -15.56
N ALA A 137 1.89 10.32 -14.97
CA ALA A 137 0.68 11.06 -14.65
C ALA A 137 0.73 11.52 -13.19
N SER A 138 0.46 12.80 -12.94
CA SER A 138 0.54 13.38 -11.60
C SER A 138 -0.73 14.16 -11.27
N ILE A 139 -1.30 13.88 -10.08
CA ILE A 139 -2.40 14.64 -9.51
C ILE A 139 -1.92 15.24 -8.19
N ILE A 140 -2.13 16.54 -8.00
CA ILE A 140 -1.81 17.24 -6.76
C ILE A 140 -3.11 17.76 -6.16
N PHE A 141 -3.40 17.35 -4.93
CA PHE A 141 -4.46 17.90 -4.10
C PHE A 141 -3.86 18.99 -3.22
N VAL A 142 -4.40 20.19 -3.27
CA VAL A 142 -3.93 21.39 -2.54
C VAL A 142 -4.92 21.77 -1.46
N GLY A 143 -4.44 22.27 -0.33
CA GLY A 143 -5.27 22.68 0.80
C GLY A 143 -5.98 21.50 1.47
N VAL A 144 -5.27 20.40 1.61
CA VAL A 144 -5.81 19.14 2.13
C VAL A 144 -6.12 19.26 3.61
N LYS A 145 -7.31 18.81 4.01
CA LYS A 145 -7.73 18.66 5.42
C LYS A 145 -7.68 17.20 5.82
N PHE A 146 -7.01 16.91 6.91
CA PHE A 146 -6.78 15.57 7.45
C PHE A 146 -7.78 15.22 8.56
N PRO A 147 -8.11 13.94 8.78
CA PRO A 147 -7.65 12.80 7.98
C PRO A 147 -8.19 12.84 6.55
N PHE A 148 -7.39 12.32 5.61
CA PHE A 148 -7.71 12.28 4.17
C PHE A 148 -7.66 10.85 3.67
N ARG A 149 -8.77 10.34 3.12
CA ARG A 149 -8.85 9.00 2.51
C ARG A 149 -9.28 9.12 1.06
N LEU A 150 -8.52 8.51 0.19
CA LEU A 150 -8.76 8.51 -1.24
C LEU A 150 -8.76 7.09 -1.80
N GLU A 151 -9.73 6.81 -2.64
CA GLU A 151 -9.73 5.69 -3.55
C GLU A 151 -9.29 6.16 -4.93
N CYS A 152 -8.39 5.42 -5.53
CA CYS A 152 -7.88 5.68 -6.88
C CYS A 152 -8.15 4.47 -7.73
N GLU A 153 -8.83 4.66 -8.85
CA GLU A 153 -9.08 3.62 -9.84
C GLU A 153 -8.52 4.02 -11.21
N ASN A 154 -8.01 3.05 -11.93
CA ASN A 154 -7.65 3.19 -13.33
C ASN A 154 -8.48 2.18 -14.12
N GLY A 155 -9.10 2.58 -15.23
CA GLY A 155 -9.96 1.73 -16.06
C GLY A 155 -9.38 0.38 -16.51
N LEU A 156 -8.17 0.07 -16.10
CA LEU A 156 -7.44 -1.20 -16.30
C LEU A 156 -7.52 -2.15 -15.08
N MET A 157 -8.49 -1.99 -14.19
CA MET A 157 -8.63 -2.74 -12.93
C MET A 157 -7.42 -2.56 -11.98
N ILE A 158 -6.97 -1.33 -11.83
CA ILE A 158 -5.88 -0.97 -10.94
C ILE A 158 -6.45 -0.03 -9.90
N ASP A 159 -6.70 -0.56 -8.71
CA ASP A 159 -7.31 0.16 -7.62
C ASP A 159 -6.35 0.19 -6.44
N TYR A 160 -6.33 1.29 -5.73
CA TYR A 160 -5.71 1.40 -4.43
C TYR A 160 -6.45 2.40 -3.55
N VAL A 161 -6.49 2.11 -2.27
CA VAL A 161 -7.10 2.98 -1.25
C VAL A 161 -6.07 3.26 -0.18
N PHE A 162 -5.87 4.52 0.14
CA PHE A 162 -4.99 4.94 1.23
C PHE A 162 -5.67 5.97 2.12
N GLN A 163 -5.18 6.08 3.34
CA GLN A 163 -5.57 7.11 4.29
C GLN A 163 -4.32 7.78 4.85
N ILE A 164 -4.36 9.11 4.96
CA ILE A 164 -3.36 9.92 5.62
C ILE A 164 -4.02 10.65 6.79
N ASN A 165 -3.43 10.54 7.96
CA ASN A 165 -4.00 11.04 9.21
C ASN A 165 -3.35 12.34 9.68
N GLU A 166 -2.10 12.58 9.29
CA GLU A 166 -1.30 13.70 9.78
C GLU A 166 -1.08 14.77 8.72
N THR A 167 -1.15 16.01 9.14
CA THR A 167 -0.89 17.18 8.27
C THR A 167 0.55 17.15 7.74
N GLY A 168 0.71 17.43 6.45
CA GLY A 168 2.03 17.44 5.79
C GLY A 168 1.93 17.62 4.30
N ASN A 169 3.09 17.64 3.64
CA ASN A 169 3.20 17.42 2.21
C ASN A 169 3.51 15.94 1.98
N TRP A 170 2.64 15.27 1.27
CA TRP A 170 2.75 13.84 1.04
C TRP A 170 2.97 13.55 -0.44
N GLU A 171 3.85 12.63 -0.72
CA GLU A 171 4.11 12.14 -2.06
C GLU A 171 3.85 10.62 -2.09
N ILE A 172 3.03 10.20 -3.05
CA ILE A 172 2.64 8.81 -3.27
C ILE A 172 3.13 8.41 -4.65
N GLU A 173 4.07 7.50 -4.71
CA GLU A 173 4.56 6.92 -5.96
C GLU A 173 3.91 5.57 -6.22
N VAL A 174 3.26 5.44 -7.37
CA VAL A 174 2.61 4.22 -7.82
C VAL A 174 3.24 3.76 -9.13
N VAL A 175 3.79 2.55 -9.15
CA VAL A 175 4.35 1.95 -10.36
C VAL A 175 3.51 0.75 -10.78
N ILE A 176 3.00 0.79 -11.99
CA ILE A 176 2.11 -0.24 -12.54
C ILE A 176 2.89 -1.19 -13.45
N ASP A 177 2.67 -2.50 -13.28
CA ASP A 177 3.24 -3.56 -14.11
C ASP A 177 2.11 -4.29 -14.86
N PHE A 178 2.15 -4.22 -16.18
CA PHE A 178 1.15 -4.84 -17.06
C PHE A 178 1.57 -6.22 -17.58
N LYS A 179 2.43 -6.92 -16.88
CA LYS A 179 2.77 -8.29 -17.24
C LYS A 179 1.58 -9.24 -17.06
#